data_aadb466d3a789f345536e0effdcbb784
#
_entry.id   aadb466d3a789f345536e0effdcbb784
#
_cell.length_a   1.000
_cell.length_b   1.000
_cell.length_c   1.000
_cell.angle_alpha   90.00
_cell.angle_beta   90.00
_cell.angle_gamma   90.00
#
_symmetry.space_group_name_H-M   'P 1'
#
loop_
_entity.id
_entity.type
_entity.pdbx_description
1 polymer ?
#
loop_
_entity_poly.entity_id
_entity_poly.type
_entity_poly.pdbx_seq_one_letter_code
_entity_poly.pdbx_strand_id
1 'polypeptide(L)'
;LISMGYNGFLGGCEHKSIVRDGHEQATIHAEINAITDAAKRGASIDDCVAYVTHYPCLNCYKALASSGIKKVYYKEDYRNDPVVKELGYGVDVFMLT
;
A
#
# COMPACT_ATOMS: atom_id res chain seq x y z
N LEU A 1 -4.28 -8.72 13.47
CA LEU A 1 -4.37 -7.50 12.67
C LEU A 1 -3.69 -6.34 13.41
N ILE A 2 -2.62 -5.81 12.83
CA ILE A 2 -1.86 -4.72 13.45
C ILE A 2 -2.35 -3.37 12.93
N SER A 3 -2.66 -3.27 11.65
CA SER A 3 -3.10 -2.02 11.04
C SER A 3 -4.00 -2.28 9.84
N MET A 4 -4.85 -1.32 9.54
CA MET A 4 -5.79 -1.38 8.42
C MET A 4 -5.85 -0.02 7.75
N GLY A 5 -6.00 -0.03 6.43
CA GLY A 5 -6.12 1.20 5.66
C GLY A 5 -7.07 1.05 4.50
N TYR A 6 -7.67 2.16 4.11
CA TYR A 6 -8.55 2.27 2.95
C TYR A 6 -8.07 3.41 2.08
N ASN A 7 -8.38 3.36 0.79
CA ASN A 7 -8.19 4.52 -0.07
C ASN A 7 -9.10 5.63 0.44
N GLY A 8 -8.56 6.80 0.71
CA GLY A 8 -9.36 7.88 1.26
C GLY A 8 -8.64 9.21 1.22
N PHE A 9 -9.41 10.25 1.52
CA PHE A 9 -8.86 11.60 1.61
C PHE A 9 -8.01 11.74 2.85
N LEU A 10 -7.10 12.70 2.81
CA LEU A 10 -6.24 13.01 3.94
C LEU A 10 -7.09 13.38 5.16
N GLY A 11 -6.81 12.73 6.29
CA GLY A 11 -7.57 12.94 7.52
C GLY A 11 -7.51 14.38 7.99
N GLY A 12 -8.68 14.92 8.38
CA GLY A 12 -8.80 16.29 8.84
C GLY A 12 -8.88 17.32 7.72
N CYS A 13 -8.76 16.92 6.48
CA CYS A 13 -8.87 17.81 5.32
C CYS A 13 -10.23 17.68 4.66
N GLU A 14 -10.59 18.69 3.85
CA GLU A 14 -11.81 18.66 3.07
C GLU A 14 -11.78 17.49 2.07
N HIS A 15 -12.89 16.76 1.96
CA HIS A 15 -13.01 15.64 1.02
C HIS A 15 -13.33 16.17 -0.38
N LYS A 16 -12.33 16.76 -1.01
CA LYS A 16 -12.45 17.36 -2.32
C LYS A 16 -11.40 16.76 -3.27
N SER A 17 -11.87 16.25 -4.40
CA SER A 17 -11.00 15.69 -5.42
C SER A 17 -10.12 16.79 -6.03
N ILE A 18 -8.83 16.49 -6.16
CA ILE A 18 -7.85 17.35 -6.84
C ILE A 18 -7.15 16.49 -7.87
N VAL A 19 -7.47 16.72 -9.15
CA VAL A 19 -6.88 15.94 -10.25
C VAL A 19 -5.80 16.76 -10.94
N ARG A 20 -4.64 16.15 -11.12
CA ARG A 20 -3.52 16.73 -11.85
C ARG A 20 -2.93 15.67 -12.79
N ASP A 21 -2.80 16.03 -14.06
CA ASP A 21 -2.26 15.12 -15.09
C ASP A 21 -3.01 13.79 -15.15
N GLY A 22 -4.34 13.83 -14.97
CA GLY A 22 -5.19 12.65 -15.00
C GLY A 22 -5.15 11.80 -13.74
N HIS A 23 -4.44 12.23 -12.69
CA HIS A 23 -4.29 11.49 -11.45
C HIS A 23 -4.85 12.24 -10.26
N GLU A 24 -5.58 11.53 -9.41
CA GLU A 24 -6.12 12.06 -8.17
C GLU A 24 -5.00 12.32 -7.16
N GLN A 25 -4.95 13.54 -6.62
CA GLN A 25 -3.89 13.97 -5.71
C GLN A 25 -4.34 14.05 -4.25
N ALA A 26 -5.64 14.11 -4.00
CA ALA A 26 -6.16 14.35 -2.65
C ALA A 26 -6.35 13.08 -1.82
N THR A 27 -6.27 11.92 -2.44
CA THR A 27 -6.47 10.63 -1.75
C THR A 27 -5.15 9.93 -1.49
N ILE A 28 -5.16 9.11 -0.45
CA ILE A 28 -4.02 8.28 -0.07
C ILE A 28 -4.37 6.82 -0.36
N HIS A 29 -3.43 6.07 -0.93
CA HIS A 29 -3.63 4.64 -1.20
C HIS A 29 -3.80 3.88 0.12
N ALA A 30 -4.60 2.81 0.08
CA ALA A 30 -4.90 2.01 1.26
C ALA A 30 -3.64 1.49 1.96
N GLU A 31 -2.65 1.04 1.19
CA GLU A 31 -1.41 0.51 1.72
C GLU A 31 -0.64 1.58 2.51
N ILE A 32 -0.56 2.79 1.97
CA ILE A 32 0.10 3.91 2.65
C ILE A 32 -0.68 4.30 3.90
N ASN A 33 -2.02 4.33 3.83
CA ASN A 33 -2.84 4.61 5.00
C ASN A 33 -2.61 3.59 6.12
N ALA A 34 -2.48 2.32 5.79
CA ALA A 34 -2.22 1.29 6.80
C ALA A 34 -0.84 1.49 7.46
N ILE A 35 0.18 1.81 6.67
CA ILE A 35 1.53 2.06 7.18
C ILE A 35 1.54 3.27 8.10
N THR A 36 0.95 4.37 7.66
CA THR A 36 0.95 5.62 8.45
C THR A 36 0.07 5.50 9.68
N ASP A 37 -1.03 4.73 9.62
CA ASP A 37 -1.84 4.45 10.80
C ASP A 37 -1.02 3.70 11.86
N ALA A 38 -0.29 2.68 11.45
CA ALA A 38 0.60 1.96 12.36
C ALA A 38 1.66 2.88 12.96
N ALA A 39 2.28 3.72 12.12
CA ALA A 39 3.29 4.67 12.58
C ALA A 39 2.72 5.66 13.60
N LYS A 40 1.52 6.18 13.35
CA LYS A 40 0.85 7.13 14.23
C LYS A 40 0.57 6.53 15.61
N ARG A 41 0.24 5.24 15.65
CA ARG A 41 -0.04 4.53 16.90
C ARG A 41 1.19 3.92 17.55
N GLY A 42 2.36 4.05 16.94
CA GLY A 42 3.59 3.47 17.46
C GLY A 42 3.66 1.95 17.33
N ALA A 43 2.87 1.37 16.42
CA ALA A 43 2.87 -0.07 16.18
C ALA A 43 3.89 -0.43 15.10
N SER A 44 4.71 -1.45 15.36
CA SER A 44 5.65 -1.96 14.36
C SER A 44 4.94 -2.91 13.40
N ILE A 45 5.23 -2.77 12.10
CA ILE A 45 4.78 -3.72 11.08
C ILE A 45 5.94 -4.51 10.49
N ASP A 46 7.11 -4.40 11.11
CA ASP A 46 8.28 -5.17 10.68
C ASP A 46 7.99 -6.66 10.74
N ASP A 47 8.43 -7.38 9.73
CA ASP A 47 8.24 -8.83 9.59
C ASP A 47 6.76 -9.27 9.50
N CYS A 48 5.87 -8.33 9.19
CA CYS A 48 4.45 -8.62 9.02
C CYS A 48 4.11 -9.02 7.58
N VAL A 49 2.86 -9.41 7.39
CA VAL A 49 2.29 -9.79 6.10
C VAL A 49 1.22 -8.76 5.74
N ALA A 50 1.17 -8.35 4.48
CA ALA A 50 0.15 -7.44 3.98
C ALA A 50 -0.85 -8.17 3.10
N TYR A 51 -2.13 -7.88 3.30
CA TYR A 51 -3.21 -8.34 2.43
C TYR A 51 -3.83 -7.12 1.77
N VAL A 52 -3.79 -7.08 0.45
CA VAL A 52 -4.28 -5.95 -0.33
C VAL A 52 -5.30 -6.41 -1.36
N THR A 53 -6.20 -5.52 -1.77
CA THR A 53 -7.24 -5.87 -2.74
C THR A 53 -6.68 -6.00 -4.15
N HIS A 54 -5.74 -5.14 -4.51
CA HIS A 54 -5.16 -5.12 -5.85
C HIS A 54 -3.64 -5.27 -5.78
N TYR A 55 -3.05 -5.68 -6.90
CA TYR A 55 -1.61 -5.72 -7.03
C TYR A 55 -1.02 -4.35 -6.66
N PRO A 56 -0.01 -4.30 -5.77
CA PRO A 56 0.50 -3.02 -5.29
C PRO A 56 1.18 -2.23 -6.41
N CYS A 57 0.93 -0.92 -6.44
CA CYS A 57 1.68 -0.04 -7.33
C CYS A 57 3.14 0.05 -6.84
N LEU A 58 4.01 0.55 -7.72
CA LEU A 58 5.44 0.59 -7.41
C LEU A 58 5.74 1.35 -6.11
N ASN A 59 5.11 2.51 -5.92
CA ASN A 59 5.36 3.31 -4.72
C ASN A 59 4.86 2.62 -3.45
N CYS A 60 3.68 2.00 -3.51
CA CYS A 60 3.15 1.24 -2.37
C CYS A 60 4.02 0.03 -2.06
N TYR A 61 4.49 -0.67 -3.09
CA TYR A 61 5.39 -1.80 -2.91
C TYR A 61 6.68 -1.39 -2.20
N LYS A 62 7.30 -0.30 -2.65
CA LYS A 62 8.53 0.21 -2.03
C LYS A 62 8.31 0.59 -0.57
N ALA A 63 7.17 1.23 -0.28
CA ALA A 63 6.82 1.61 1.09
C ALA A 63 6.61 0.38 1.98
N LEU A 64 5.90 -0.64 1.49
CA LEU A 64 5.70 -1.89 2.22
C LEU A 64 7.03 -2.58 2.49
N ALA A 65 7.87 -2.70 1.47
CA ALA A 65 9.18 -3.33 1.59
C ALA A 65 10.06 -2.59 2.61
N SER A 66 10.07 -1.26 2.54
CA SER A 66 10.87 -0.41 3.44
C SER A 66 10.36 -0.48 4.88
N SER A 67 9.09 -0.83 5.07
CA SER A 67 8.48 -0.96 6.39
C SER A 67 8.73 -2.33 7.04
N GLY A 68 9.41 -3.23 6.34
CA GLY A 68 9.73 -4.55 6.84
C GLY A 68 8.71 -5.64 6.50
N ILE A 69 7.74 -5.36 5.65
CA ILE A 69 6.78 -6.36 5.19
C ILE A 69 7.53 -7.43 4.38
N LYS A 70 7.26 -8.70 4.68
CA LYS A 70 7.94 -9.83 4.03
C LYS A 70 7.13 -10.48 2.94
N LYS A 71 5.81 -10.42 3.03
CA LYS A 71 4.90 -11.04 2.05
C LYS A 71 3.73 -10.12 1.79
N VAL A 72 3.31 -10.06 0.53
CA VAL A 72 2.12 -9.33 0.12
C VAL A 72 1.20 -10.29 -0.62
N TYR A 73 -0.04 -10.39 -0.18
CA TYR A 73 -1.08 -11.16 -0.85
C TYR A 73 -2.08 -10.20 -1.45
N TYR A 74 -2.40 -10.36 -2.74
CA TYR A 74 -3.38 -9.52 -3.42
C TYR A 74 -4.49 -10.40 -4.00
N LYS A 75 -5.68 -9.82 -4.12
CA LYS A 75 -6.84 -10.54 -4.62
C LYS A 75 -7.06 -10.34 -6.11
N GLU A 76 -6.95 -9.12 -6.60
CA GLU A 76 -7.21 -8.78 -7.98
C GLU A 76 -5.96 -8.32 -8.69
N ASP A 77 -5.74 -8.89 -9.87
CA ASP A 77 -4.60 -8.58 -10.72
C ASP A 77 -4.93 -7.31 -11.53
N TYR A 78 -4.25 -6.22 -11.24
CA TYR A 78 -4.54 -4.93 -11.83
C TYR A 78 -3.25 -4.14 -12.03
N ARG A 79 -2.97 -3.78 -13.27
CA ARG A 79 -1.82 -2.93 -13.64
C ARG A 79 -0.49 -3.34 -12.98
N ASN A 80 -0.08 -4.57 -13.25
CA ASN A 80 1.19 -5.06 -12.72
C ASN A 80 2.36 -4.33 -13.35
N ASP A 81 3.02 -3.51 -12.56
CA ASP A 81 4.26 -2.85 -13.00
C ASP A 81 5.38 -3.89 -12.93
N PRO A 82 6.04 -4.21 -14.05
CA PRO A 82 7.14 -5.20 -14.03
C PRO A 82 8.30 -4.79 -13.12
N VAL A 83 8.45 -3.52 -12.81
CA VAL A 83 9.50 -3.05 -11.91
C VAL A 83 9.29 -3.59 -10.49
N VAL A 84 8.05 -3.83 -10.07
CA VAL A 84 7.77 -4.46 -8.77
C VAL A 84 8.46 -5.82 -8.67
N LYS A 85 8.39 -6.63 -9.74
CA LYS A 85 9.07 -7.93 -9.77
C LYS A 85 10.58 -7.79 -9.82
N GLU A 86 11.09 -6.80 -10.54
CA GLU A 86 12.53 -6.55 -10.61
C GLU A 86 13.08 -6.13 -9.24
N LEU A 87 12.31 -5.38 -8.48
CA LEU A 87 12.68 -4.95 -7.14
C LEU A 87 12.35 -5.99 -6.07
N GLY A 88 11.67 -7.08 -6.44
CA GLY A 88 11.09 -8.07 -5.52
C GLY A 88 12.05 -8.77 -4.57
N TYR A 89 13.15 -8.18 -4.27
CA TYR A 89 14.19 -8.71 -3.43
C TYR A 89 13.75 -8.70 -1.95
N GLY A 90 13.50 -9.89 -1.45
CA GLY A 90 13.15 -10.06 -0.03
C GLY A 90 11.67 -9.84 0.30
N VAL A 91 10.83 -9.52 -0.68
CA VAL A 91 9.39 -9.43 -0.48
C VAL A 91 8.68 -10.28 -1.53
N ASP A 92 7.96 -11.29 -1.08
CA ASP A 92 7.20 -12.16 -1.98
C ASP A 92 5.81 -11.61 -2.19
N VAL A 93 5.35 -11.61 -3.44
CA VAL A 93 4.02 -11.12 -3.81
C VAL A 93 3.23 -12.28 -4.39
N PHE A 94 2.09 -12.61 -3.76
CA PHE A 94 1.27 -13.76 -4.15
C PHE A 94 -0.15 -13.34 -4.45
N MET A 95 -0.75 -13.97 -5.46
CA MET A 95 -2.16 -13.82 -5.73
C MET A 95 -2.97 -14.77 -4.86
N LEU A 96 -4.00 -14.25 -4.20
CA LEU A 96 -4.96 -15.07 -3.47
C LEU A 96 -5.93 -15.74 -4.44
N THR A 97 -6.13 -17.01 -4.28
CA THR A 97 -7.07 -17.78 -5.09
C THR A 97 -8.36 -18.10 -4.35
#